data_cfde1f70d66b3603445652a6e9dbb63a
#
_entry.id   cfde1f70d66b3603445652a6e9dbb63a
#
_cell.length_a   1.000
_cell.length_b   1.000
_cell.length_c   1.000
_cell.angle_alpha   90.00
_cell.angle_beta   90.00
_cell.angle_gamma   90.00
#
_symmetry.space_group_name_H-M   'P 1'
#
loop_
_entity.id
_entity.type
_entity.pdbx_description
1 polymer ?
#
loop_
_entity_poly.entity_id
_entity_poly.type
_entity_poly.pdbx_seq_one_letter_code
_entity_poly.pdbx_strand_id
1 'polypeptide(L)'
;NNDGYREILGLQLGTAETREGWLGFFRDLAARGLSGVELITSDAHAGLVEAAGAVFGTAQWQRCRTHYAANLMAVCPKSQWPAVKALLHSVYTQPDVEAVIAQYEHMIDSLATHLPAAAEHLEGARDEVLTFTKFPKEVWKKIWSNNPNERLNKEIRRRTDVVGIFPSRVAVIRLLGAVLAEQHDEW
;
A
#
# COMPACT_ATOMS: atom_id res chain seq x y z
N ASN A 1 -14.61 -6.89 -0.31
CA ASN A 1 -15.85 -7.20 0.42
C ASN A 1 -15.77 -8.58 1.06
N ASN A 2 -16.78 -8.97 1.85
CA ASN A 2 -16.83 -10.25 2.56
C ASN A 2 -16.89 -11.47 1.62
N ASP A 3 -17.31 -11.27 0.37
CA ASP A 3 -17.39 -12.33 -0.66
C ASP A 3 -16.01 -12.58 -1.32
N GLY A 4 -14.99 -11.82 -0.94
CA GLY A 4 -13.63 -11.93 -1.45
C GLY A 4 -13.36 -11.17 -2.75
N TYR A 5 -14.32 -10.41 -3.24
CA TYR A 5 -14.18 -9.54 -4.42
C TYR A 5 -13.57 -8.20 -4.06
N ARG A 6 -12.91 -7.58 -5.04
CA ARG A 6 -12.43 -6.21 -4.95
C ARG A 6 -13.47 -5.25 -5.50
N GLU A 7 -13.55 -4.08 -4.87
CA GLU A 7 -14.48 -3.03 -5.27
C GLU A 7 -13.75 -1.70 -5.32
N ILE A 8 -14.08 -0.87 -6.32
CA ILE A 8 -13.61 0.50 -6.40
C ILE A 8 -14.60 1.36 -5.61
N LEU A 9 -14.13 1.93 -4.51
CA LEU A 9 -14.96 2.67 -3.57
C LEU A 9 -15.14 4.14 -3.94
N GLY A 10 -14.20 4.71 -4.69
CA GLY A 10 -14.28 6.11 -5.07
C GLY A 10 -13.10 6.59 -5.91
N LEU A 11 -13.30 7.78 -6.48
CA LEU A 11 -12.32 8.54 -7.26
C LEU A 11 -12.38 10.00 -6.85
N GLN A 12 -11.23 10.57 -6.56
CA GLN A 12 -11.09 12.01 -6.34
C GLN A 12 -9.90 12.55 -7.12
N LEU A 13 -10.08 13.68 -7.78
CA LEU A 13 -9.00 14.45 -8.41
C LEU A 13 -8.50 15.51 -7.43
N GLY A 14 -7.23 15.41 -7.07
CA GLY A 14 -6.51 16.42 -6.30
C GLY A 14 -5.43 17.11 -7.13
N THR A 15 -5.01 18.30 -6.73
CA THR A 15 -3.86 19.02 -7.30
C THR A 15 -2.56 18.67 -6.58
N ALA A 16 -2.67 18.12 -5.37
CA ALA A 16 -1.56 17.62 -4.54
C ALA A 16 -2.07 16.56 -3.55
N GLU A 17 -1.17 15.69 -3.14
CA GLU A 17 -1.42 14.74 -2.04
C GLU A 17 -1.20 15.46 -0.71
N THR A 18 -2.27 15.95 -0.11
CA THR A 18 -2.24 16.61 1.20
C THR A 18 -3.08 15.83 2.21
N ARG A 19 -2.78 16.02 3.49
CA ARG A 19 -3.59 15.48 4.58
C ARG A 19 -5.07 15.85 4.46
N GLU A 20 -5.34 17.11 4.15
CA GLU A 20 -6.71 17.65 3.98
C GLU A 20 -7.43 16.99 2.81
N GLY A 21 -6.74 16.77 1.70
CA GLY A 21 -7.26 16.05 0.53
C GLY A 21 -7.66 14.62 0.89
N TRP A 22 -6.77 13.87 1.55
CA TRP A 22 -7.05 12.53 2.04
C TRP A 22 -8.17 12.49 3.07
N LEU A 23 -8.18 13.44 4.01
CA LEU A 23 -9.23 13.54 5.03
C LEU A 23 -10.61 13.77 4.40
N GLY A 24 -10.70 14.67 3.41
CA GLY A 24 -11.93 14.91 2.65
C GLY A 24 -12.40 13.66 1.92
N PHE A 25 -11.50 12.96 1.25
CA PHE A 25 -11.81 11.72 0.54
C PHE A 25 -12.33 10.62 1.47
N PHE A 26 -11.65 10.36 2.58
CA PHE A 26 -12.07 9.32 3.53
C PHE A 26 -13.40 9.66 4.22
N ARG A 27 -13.64 10.94 4.53
CA ARG A 27 -14.93 11.39 5.07
C ARG A 27 -16.07 11.21 4.07
N ASP A 28 -15.83 11.45 2.78
CA ASP A 28 -16.80 11.18 1.72
C ASP A 28 -17.13 9.68 1.64
N LEU A 29 -16.12 8.80 1.69
CA LEU A 29 -16.34 7.35 1.72
C LEU A 29 -17.18 6.94 2.94
N ALA A 30 -16.86 7.44 4.12
CA ALA A 30 -17.61 7.16 5.35
C ALA A 30 -19.06 7.69 5.27
N ALA A 31 -19.25 8.90 4.75
CA ALA A 31 -20.59 9.49 4.56
C ALA A 31 -21.45 8.71 3.56
N ARG A 32 -20.82 8.06 2.57
CA ARG A 32 -21.50 7.17 1.63
C ARG A 32 -21.76 5.76 2.19
N GLY A 33 -21.41 5.49 3.45
CA GLY A 33 -21.73 4.25 4.16
C GLY A 33 -20.54 3.29 4.34
N LEU A 34 -19.31 3.65 3.94
CA LEU A 34 -18.14 2.81 4.21
C LEU A 34 -17.94 2.69 5.72
N SER A 35 -18.04 1.49 6.24
CA SER A 35 -17.89 1.16 7.65
C SER A 35 -17.20 -0.20 7.83
N GLY A 36 -16.78 -0.53 9.06
CA GLY A 36 -16.15 -1.81 9.35
C GLY A 36 -14.77 -1.98 8.69
N VAL A 37 -14.05 -0.90 8.43
CA VAL A 37 -12.69 -0.95 7.88
C VAL A 37 -11.76 -1.52 8.94
N GLU A 38 -11.17 -2.67 8.67
CA GLU A 38 -10.26 -3.38 9.58
C GLU A 38 -8.80 -3.09 9.25
N LEU A 39 -8.49 -2.87 7.97
CA LEU A 39 -7.12 -2.65 7.50
C LEU A 39 -7.09 -1.63 6.35
N ILE A 40 -6.09 -0.77 6.39
CA ILE A 40 -5.73 0.14 5.31
C ILE A 40 -4.31 -0.17 4.87
N THR A 41 -4.11 -0.49 3.59
CA THR A 41 -2.78 -0.72 3.03
C THR A 41 -2.41 0.42 2.09
N SER A 42 -1.31 1.12 2.40
CA SER A 42 -0.82 2.24 1.57
C SER A 42 0.70 2.33 1.61
N ASP A 43 1.27 3.27 0.87
CA ASP A 43 2.61 3.77 1.14
C ASP A 43 2.65 4.56 2.47
N ALA A 44 3.83 4.99 2.89
CA ALA A 44 4.02 5.71 4.14
C ALA A 44 3.88 7.23 3.96
N HIS A 45 2.92 7.70 3.13
CA HIS A 45 2.62 9.12 3.04
C HIS A 45 1.96 9.61 4.33
N ALA A 46 2.64 10.46 5.09
CA ALA A 46 2.22 10.86 6.42
C ALA A 46 0.78 11.42 6.45
N GLY A 47 0.44 12.30 5.51
CA GLY A 47 -0.90 12.89 5.41
C GLY A 47 -2.00 11.88 5.16
N LEU A 48 -1.72 10.80 4.39
CA LEU A 48 -2.67 9.70 4.18
C LEU A 48 -2.87 8.91 5.48
N VAL A 49 -1.77 8.51 6.13
CA VAL A 49 -1.82 7.71 7.37
C VAL A 49 -2.55 8.44 8.48
N GLU A 50 -2.25 9.74 8.67
CA GLU A 50 -2.95 10.59 9.64
C GLU A 50 -4.44 10.73 9.33
N ALA A 51 -4.80 10.98 8.07
CA ALA A 51 -6.19 11.11 7.65
C ALA A 51 -6.96 9.79 7.81
N ALA A 52 -6.33 8.66 7.49
CA ALA A 52 -6.88 7.32 7.69
C ALA A 52 -7.17 7.05 9.17
N GLY A 53 -6.21 7.32 10.05
CA GLY A 53 -6.39 7.18 11.49
C GLY A 53 -7.46 8.09 12.06
N ALA A 54 -7.62 9.32 11.53
CA ALA A 54 -8.64 10.25 11.97
C ALA A 54 -10.08 9.83 11.58
N VAL A 55 -10.27 9.13 10.47
CA VAL A 55 -11.60 8.71 9.98
C VAL A 55 -11.91 7.26 10.36
N PHE A 56 -10.93 6.37 10.29
CA PHE A 56 -11.05 4.94 10.52
C PHE A 56 -10.17 4.50 11.70
N GLY A 57 -10.31 5.16 12.84
CA GLY A 57 -9.42 5.02 14.00
C GLY A 57 -9.30 3.60 14.59
N THR A 58 -10.20 2.68 14.25
CA THR A 58 -10.12 1.26 14.64
C THR A 58 -9.40 0.40 13.61
N ALA A 59 -9.18 0.91 12.40
CA ALA A 59 -8.49 0.18 11.35
C ALA A 59 -6.99 0.09 11.64
N GLN A 60 -6.40 -1.07 11.40
CA GLN A 60 -4.96 -1.24 11.38
C GLN A 60 -4.38 -0.60 10.11
N TRP A 61 -3.14 -0.14 10.18
CA TRP A 61 -2.42 0.32 9.00
C TRP A 61 -1.29 -0.63 8.63
N GLN A 62 -1.26 -1.06 7.37
CA GLN A 62 -0.23 -1.88 6.77
C GLN A 62 0.58 -1.05 5.78
N ARG A 63 1.87 -0.93 5.98
CA ARG A 63 2.76 -0.35 4.98
C ARG A 63 2.89 -1.28 3.78
N CYS A 64 2.64 -0.77 2.59
CA CYS A 64 2.75 -1.55 1.36
C CYS A 64 4.15 -2.13 1.19
N ARG A 65 4.26 -3.45 1.13
CA ARG A 65 5.55 -4.15 1.04
C ARG A 65 6.38 -3.76 -0.18
N THR A 66 5.73 -3.40 -1.29
CA THR A 66 6.41 -3.03 -2.54
C THR A 66 7.09 -1.67 -2.40
N HIS A 67 6.37 -0.67 -1.86
CA HIS A 67 6.95 0.64 -1.56
C HIS A 67 8.00 0.55 -0.46
N TYR A 68 7.73 -0.25 0.57
CA TYR A 68 8.71 -0.49 1.63
C TYR A 68 10.01 -1.10 1.09
N ALA A 69 9.91 -2.10 0.21
CA ALA A 69 11.09 -2.69 -0.43
C ALA A 69 11.91 -1.64 -1.21
N ALA A 70 11.26 -0.72 -1.92
CA ALA A 70 11.94 0.37 -2.63
C ALA A 70 12.65 1.32 -1.65
N ASN A 71 12.00 1.66 -0.54
CA ASN A 71 12.56 2.54 0.50
C ASN A 71 13.76 1.87 1.19
N LEU A 72 13.68 0.58 1.52
CA LEU A 72 14.79 -0.18 2.08
C LEU A 72 15.97 -0.25 1.10
N MET A 73 15.71 -0.46 -0.19
CA MET A 73 16.78 -0.44 -1.20
C MET A 73 17.44 0.93 -1.32
N ALA A 74 16.73 2.02 -1.08
CA ALA A 74 17.29 3.37 -1.14
C ALA A 74 18.38 3.63 -0.07
N VAL A 75 18.33 2.92 1.06
CA VAL A 75 19.34 3.01 2.12
C VAL A 75 20.45 1.96 1.99
N CYS A 76 20.43 1.14 0.93
CA CYS A 76 21.42 0.10 0.67
C CYS A 76 22.27 0.41 -0.56
N PRO A 77 23.58 0.07 -0.56
CA PRO A 77 24.39 0.07 -1.78
C PRO A 77 23.76 -0.83 -2.87
N LYS A 78 23.80 -0.39 -4.13
CA LYS A 78 23.20 -1.14 -5.24
C LYS A 78 23.73 -2.57 -5.38
N SER A 79 25.01 -2.81 -5.05
CA SER A 79 25.62 -4.14 -5.05
C SER A 79 24.98 -5.12 -4.07
N GLN A 80 24.36 -4.62 -3.00
CA GLN A 80 23.71 -5.42 -1.96
C GLN A 80 22.22 -5.69 -2.23
N TRP A 81 21.63 -5.01 -3.19
CA TRP A 81 20.20 -5.13 -3.50
C TRP A 81 19.69 -6.56 -3.72
N PRO A 82 20.40 -7.43 -4.48
CA PRO A 82 19.93 -8.80 -4.67
C PRO A 82 19.84 -9.58 -3.35
N ALA A 83 20.85 -9.44 -2.47
CA ALA A 83 20.88 -10.14 -1.19
C ALA A 83 19.80 -9.61 -0.23
N VAL A 84 19.69 -8.28 -0.08
CA VAL A 84 18.68 -7.65 0.78
C VAL A 84 17.26 -7.95 0.30
N LYS A 85 17.02 -7.94 -1.02
CA LYS A 85 15.72 -8.33 -1.60
C LYS A 85 15.37 -9.80 -1.32
N ALA A 86 16.34 -10.70 -1.42
CA ALA A 86 16.14 -12.11 -1.13
C ALA A 86 15.77 -12.32 0.36
N LEU A 87 16.48 -11.65 1.27
CA LEU A 87 16.17 -11.68 2.71
C LEU A 87 14.77 -11.12 2.99
N LEU A 88 14.43 -9.96 2.43
CA LEU A 88 13.09 -9.39 2.62
C LEU A 88 12.00 -10.29 2.04
N HIS A 89 12.25 -10.91 0.89
CA HIS A 89 11.29 -11.84 0.28
C HIS A 89 11.07 -13.08 1.17
N SER A 90 12.13 -13.59 1.81
CA SER A 90 12.02 -14.76 2.67
C SER A 90 11.11 -14.53 3.89
N VAL A 91 11.00 -13.30 4.40
CA VAL A 91 10.05 -12.92 5.46
C VAL A 91 8.60 -13.23 5.04
N TYR A 92 8.24 -12.87 3.81
CA TYR A 92 6.87 -13.05 3.30
C TYR A 92 6.55 -14.48 2.84
N THR A 93 7.53 -15.38 2.82
CA THR A 93 7.33 -16.78 2.40
C THR A 93 7.22 -17.74 3.58
N GLN A 94 7.26 -17.24 4.80
CA GLN A 94 7.18 -18.03 6.00
C GLN A 94 5.79 -18.65 6.21
N PRO A 95 5.73 -19.82 6.88
CA PRO A 95 4.49 -20.59 6.99
C PRO A 95 3.48 -20.02 8.01
N ASP A 96 3.92 -19.30 9.03
CA ASP A 96 3.11 -18.79 10.13
C ASP A 96 3.67 -17.49 10.71
N VAL A 97 2.97 -16.92 11.68
CA VAL A 97 3.31 -15.62 12.31
C VAL A 97 4.65 -15.68 13.02
N GLU A 98 4.89 -16.74 13.80
CA GLU A 98 6.11 -16.92 14.58
C GLU A 98 7.33 -16.99 13.66
N ALA A 99 7.24 -17.74 12.58
CA ALA A 99 8.30 -17.85 11.58
C ALA A 99 8.52 -16.53 10.81
N VAL A 100 7.46 -15.76 10.51
CA VAL A 100 7.57 -14.41 9.91
C VAL A 100 8.36 -13.48 10.83
N ILE A 101 8.00 -13.44 12.11
CA ILE A 101 8.66 -12.58 13.10
C ILE A 101 10.12 -13.00 13.26
N ALA A 102 10.38 -14.29 13.45
CA ALA A 102 11.75 -14.82 13.60
C ALA A 102 12.62 -14.53 12.38
N GLN A 103 12.06 -14.67 11.16
CA GLN A 103 12.78 -14.37 9.93
C GLN A 103 13.05 -12.85 9.76
N TYR A 104 12.15 -12.00 10.23
CA TYR A 104 12.34 -10.56 10.22
C TYR A 104 13.48 -10.14 11.17
N GLU A 105 13.49 -10.66 12.40
CA GLU A 105 14.55 -10.44 13.38
C GLU A 105 15.91 -10.97 12.85
N HIS A 106 15.91 -12.19 12.29
CA HIS A 106 17.11 -12.73 11.65
C HIS A 106 17.64 -11.83 10.52
N MET A 107 16.76 -11.23 9.75
CA MET A 107 17.16 -10.27 8.71
C MET A 107 17.83 -9.03 9.32
N ILE A 108 17.27 -8.46 10.39
CA ILE A 108 17.86 -7.32 11.09
C ILE A 108 19.26 -7.67 11.60
N ASP A 109 19.39 -8.78 12.32
CA ASP A 109 20.68 -9.23 12.88
C ASP A 109 21.73 -9.46 11.79
N SER A 110 21.32 -10.09 10.68
CA SER A 110 22.21 -10.38 9.55
C SER A 110 22.75 -9.12 8.87
N LEU A 111 21.98 -8.03 8.91
CA LEU A 111 22.36 -6.76 8.27
C LEU A 111 23.06 -5.78 9.25
N ALA A 112 22.89 -5.95 10.55
CA ALA A 112 23.33 -4.99 11.57
C ALA A 112 24.82 -4.61 11.47
N THR A 113 25.69 -5.57 11.19
CA THR A 113 27.15 -5.33 11.12
C THR A 113 27.57 -4.69 9.79
N HIS A 114 26.97 -5.09 8.68
CA HIS A 114 27.46 -4.71 7.34
C HIS A 114 26.63 -3.61 6.70
N LEU A 115 25.37 -3.48 7.08
CA LEU A 115 24.40 -2.51 6.56
C LEU A 115 23.58 -1.91 7.72
N PRO A 116 24.18 -1.22 8.68
CA PRO A 116 23.49 -0.74 9.89
C PRO A 116 22.31 0.18 9.58
N ALA A 117 22.38 1.02 8.55
CA ALA A 117 21.26 1.86 8.13
C ALA A 117 20.06 1.05 7.62
N ALA A 118 20.28 -0.12 7.02
CA ALA A 118 19.21 -1.01 6.61
C ALA A 118 18.59 -1.72 7.81
N ALA A 119 19.39 -2.14 8.79
CA ALA A 119 18.91 -2.74 10.03
C ALA A 119 18.05 -1.74 10.82
N GLU A 120 18.52 -0.52 11.02
CA GLU A 120 17.77 0.56 11.67
C GLU A 120 16.45 0.87 10.94
N HIS A 121 16.48 0.90 9.60
CA HIS A 121 15.28 1.11 8.79
C HIS A 121 14.26 -0.03 8.95
N LEU A 122 14.73 -1.27 9.11
CA LEU A 122 13.87 -2.43 9.38
C LEU A 122 13.28 -2.34 10.79
N GLU A 123 14.10 -2.08 11.81
CA GLU A 123 13.63 -1.93 13.19
C GLU A 123 12.54 -0.87 13.31
N GLY A 124 12.76 0.32 12.73
CA GLY A 124 11.81 1.42 12.77
C GLY A 124 10.50 1.16 12.03
N ALA A 125 10.49 0.26 11.03
CA ALA A 125 9.30 -0.05 10.25
C ALA A 125 8.62 -1.37 10.63
N ARG A 126 9.12 -2.08 11.65
CA ARG A 126 8.70 -3.44 12.02
C ARG A 126 7.19 -3.58 12.14
N ASP A 127 6.56 -2.77 12.96
CA ASP A 127 5.13 -2.88 13.25
C ASP A 127 4.28 -2.55 12.03
N GLU A 128 4.70 -1.59 11.22
CA GLU A 128 4.01 -1.16 10.01
C GLU A 128 4.06 -2.20 8.90
N VAL A 129 5.20 -2.87 8.76
CA VAL A 129 5.46 -3.88 7.71
C VAL A 129 4.85 -5.23 8.06
N LEU A 130 4.78 -5.57 9.35
CA LEU A 130 4.28 -6.86 9.84
C LEU A 130 2.80 -6.82 10.29
N THR A 131 2.07 -5.72 10.10
CA THR A 131 0.65 -5.62 10.48
C THR A 131 -0.21 -6.74 9.86
N PHE A 132 0.11 -7.20 8.66
CA PHE A 132 -0.61 -8.28 7.98
C PHE A 132 -0.66 -9.57 8.79
N THR A 133 0.29 -9.82 9.67
CA THR A 133 0.35 -11.03 10.51
C THR A 133 -0.78 -11.10 11.56
N LYS A 134 -1.44 -9.98 11.85
CA LYS A 134 -2.61 -9.90 12.73
C LYS A 134 -3.89 -10.46 12.08
N PHE A 135 -3.84 -10.79 10.81
CA PHE A 135 -4.97 -11.27 10.01
C PHE A 135 -4.78 -12.74 9.61
N PRO A 136 -5.86 -13.45 9.23
CA PRO A 136 -5.76 -14.84 8.77
C PRO A 136 -4.80 -14.99 7.58
N LYS A 137 -4.02 -16.06 7.57
CA LYS A 137 -2.97 -16.30 6.57
C LYS A 137 -3.49 -16.32 5.13
N GLU A 138 -4.72 -16.76 4.92
CA GLU A 138 -5.39 -16.87 3.63
C GLU A 138 -5.51 -15.51 2.93
N VAL A 139 -5.53 -14.42 3.72
CA VAL A 139 -5.65 -13.07 3.17
C VAL A 139 -4.31 -12.32 3.04
N TRP A 140 -3.22 -12.81 3.63
CA TRP A 140 -1.93 -12.12 3.64
C TRP A 140 -1.51 -11.59 2.27
N LYS A 141 -1.56 -12.45 1.24
CA LYS A 141 -1.18 -12.08 -0.14
C LYS A 141 -2.07 -11.00 -0.75
N LYS A 142 -3.27 -10.82 -0.22
CA LYS A 142 -4.24 -9.83 -0.69
C LYS A 142 -4.07 -8.46 -0.01
N ILE A 143 -3.50 -8.44 1.22
CA ILE A 143 -3.50 -7.27 2.10
C ILE A 143 -2.13 -6.60 2.29
N TRP A 144 -1.00 -7.28 2.05
CA TRP A 144 0.33 -6.73 2.32
C TRP A 144 0.85 -5.75 1.25
N SER A 145 0.14 -5.54 0.17
CA SER A 145 0.53 -4.59 -0.88
C SER A 145 -0.66 -4.02 -1.63
N ASN A 146 -0.50 -2.82 -2.17
CA ASN A 146 -1.46 -2.16 -3.05
C ASN A 146 -1.17 -2.40 -4.55
N ASN A 147 -0.45 -3.46 -4.91
CA ASN A 147 -0.13 -3.80 -6.30
C ASN A 147 -1.33 -3.81 -7.27
N PRO A 148 -2.56 -4.24 -6.87
CA PRO A 148 -3.72 -4.09 -7.75
C PRO A 148 -4.01 -2.65 -8.13
N ASN A 149 -3.93 -1.71 -7.17
CA ASN A 149 -4.12 -0.30 -7.42
C ASN A 149 -3.00 0.27 -8.32
N GLU A 150 -1.77 -0.23 -8.20
CA GLU A 150 -0.67 0.20 -9.06
C GLU A 150 -0.85 -0.25 -10.51
N ARG A 151 -1.37 -1.47 -10.73
CA ARG A 151 -1.73 -1.94 -12.07
C ARG A 151 -2.84 -1.08 -12.68
N LEU A 152 -3.86 -0.76 -11.88
CA LEU A 152 -4.93 0.14 -12.27
C LEU A 152 -4.39 1.55 -12.59
N ASN A 153 -3.52 2.10 -11.77
CA ASN A 153 -2.88 3.40 -12.02
C ASN A 153 -2.06 3.39 -13.33
N LYS A 154 -1.39 2.29 -13.65
CA LYS A 154 -0.66 2.13 -14.91
C LYS A 154 -1.63 2.13 -16.11
N GLU A 155 -2.76 1.45 -16.02
CA GLU A 155 -3.78 1.45 -17.05
C GLU A 155 -4.43 2.83 -17.22
N ILE A 156 -4.74 3.50 -16.11
CA ILE A 156 -5.22 4.89 -16.12
C ILE A 156 -4.23 5.80 -16.87
N ARG A 157 -2.94 5.74 -16.52
CA ARG A 157 -1.90 6.54 -17.21
C ARG A 157 -1.87 6.22 -18.70
N ARG A 158 -1.87 4.96 -19.07
CA ARG A 158 -1.88 4.54 -20.47
C ARG A 158 -3.04 5.17 -21.26
N ARG A 159 -4.24 5.24 -20.68
CA ARG A 159 -5.43 5.84 -21.29
C ARG A 159 -5.35 7.36 -21.32
N THR A 160 -4.87 7.99 -20.25
CA THR A 160 -4.75 9.46 -20.18
C THR A 160 -3.65 10.00 -21.09
N ASP A 161 -2.54 9.29 -21.24
CA ASP A 161 -1.41 9.70 -22.09
C ASP A 161 -1.82 9.76 -23.58
N VAL A 162 -2.73 8.88 -24.02
CA VAL A 162 -3.27 8.90 -25.39
C VAL A 162 -4.07 10.19 -25.66
N VAL A 163 -4.79 10.69 -24.66
CA VAL A 163 -5.57 11.93 -24.78
C VAL A 163 -4.66 13.18 -24.73
N GLY A 164 -3.60 13.12 -23.93
CA GLY A 164 -2.63 14.20 -23.73
C GLY A 164 -3.19 15.38 -22.96
N ILE A 165 -4.01 16.23 -23.58
CA ILE A 165 -4.57 17.44 -22.94
C ILE A 165 -6.07 17.26 -22.76
N PHE A 166 -6.56 17.44 -21.53
CA PHE A 166 -7.98 17.40 -21.23
C PHE A 166 -8.59 18.81 -21.24
N PRO A 167 -9.75 19.01 -21.87
CA PRO A 167 -10.40 20.31 -21.94
C PRO A 167 -10.97 20.78 -20.59
N SER A 168 -11.23 19.85 -19.67
CA SER A 168 -11.76 20.17 -18.36
C SER A 168 -11.54 19.04 -17.35
N ARG A 169 -11.63 19.37 -16.05
CA ARG A 169 -11.63 18.40 -14.96
C ARG A 169 -12.73 17.33 -15.11
N VAL A 170 -13.90 17.73 -15.63
CA VAL A 170 -15.02 16.81 -15.87
C VAL A 170 -14.67 15.77 -16.94
N ALA A 171 -13.94 16.16 -17.99
CA ALA A 171 -13.49 15.23 -19.02
C ALA A 171 -12.52 14.17 -18.46
N VAL A 172 -11.60 14.57 -17.56
CA VAL A 172 -10.72 13.64 -16.85
C VAL A 172 -11.56 12.65 -16.03
N ILE A 173 -12.50 13.15 -15.21
CA ILE A 173 -13.33 12.30 -14.35
C ILE A 173 -14.14 11.30 -15.18
N ARG A 174 -14.69 11.70 -16.33
CA ARG A 174 -15.44 10.80 -17.21
C ARG A 174 -14.58 9.66 -17.75
N LEU A 175 -13.37 9.96 -18.24
CA LEU A 175 -12.48 8.92 -18.74
C LEU A 175 -12.06 7.98 -17.61
N LEU A 176 -11.63 8.53 -16.48
CA LEU A 176 -11.21 7.71 -15.32
C LEU A 176 -12.38 6.88 -14.80
N GLY A 177 -13.58 7.45 -14.70
CA GLY A 177 -14.79 6.74 -14.29
C GLY A 177 -15.11 5.55 -15.18
N ALA A 178 -14.96 5.69 -16.52
CA ALA A 178 -15.16 4.58 -17.45
C ALA A 178 -14.12 3.46 -17.24
N VAL A 179 -12.84 3.81 -17.11
CA VAL A 179 -11.77 2.83 -16.83
C VAL A 179 -12.00 2.11 -15.50
N LEU A 180 -12.44 2.84 -14.49
CA LEU A 180 -12.72 2.27 -13.16
C LEU A 180 -13.95 1.36 -13.18
N ALA A 181 -14.99 1.70 -13.96
CA ALA A 181 -16.16 0.84 -14.12
C ALA A 181 -15.82 -0.48 -14.82
N GLU A 182 -15.06 -0.45 -15.92
CA GLU A 182 -14.54 -1.64 -16.59
C GLU A 182 -13.77 -2.54 -15.59
N GLN A 183 -12.87 -1.94 -14.80
CA GLN A 183 -12.07 -2.71 -13.82
C GLN A 183 -12.90 -3.24 -12.64
N HIS A 184 -13.93 -2.51 -12.21
CA HIS A 184 -14.82 -2.95 -11.15
C HIS A 184 -15.58 -4.22 -11.56
N ASP A 185 -16.03 -4.29 -12.81
CA ASP A 185 -16.73 -5.45 -13.35
C ASP A 185 -15.81 -6.68 -13.51
N GLU A 186 -14.49 -6.48 -13.64
CA GLU A 186 -13.48 -7.55 -13.73
C GLU A 186 -13.02 -8.10 -12.37
N TRP A 187 -13.22 -7.36 -11.27
CA TRP A 187 -12.67 -7.65 -9.93
C TRP A 187 -13.67 -8.38 -9.04
#